data_380f41bff899702ba5a032fd133045e0
#
_entry.id   380f41bff899702ba5a032fd133045e0
#
_cell.length_a   1.000
_cell.length_b   1.000
_cell.length_c   1.000
_cell.angle_alpha   90.00
_cell.angle_beta   90.00
_cell.angle_gamma   90.00
#
_symmetry.space_group_name_H-M   'P 1'
#
loop_
_entity.id
_entity.type
_entity.pdbx_description
1 polymer ?
#
loop_
_entity_poly.entity_id
_entity_poly.type
_entity_poly.pdbx_seq_one_letter_code
_entity_poly.pdbx_strand_id
1 'polypeptide(L)'
;MPFLIFKNKEDKMIKEEKKIITLPDGREITISTGKLAKQAHGSVELRMGNTHMLATVVSSFGAREGVDFLPLTVDYREKFAADGRFPGGFLKREGRPTDQEILVMRLVDRILRPMFPSDYHAEVQIMISLNSHDPNVKPDALAALAASTAIVLSDIPFNGPISECRVARIDGSFIINPSSAELANADIDLMVGASTDSVAMVEGEMSEVSEAEMIEAIKIGHEAIKVQCAAQLELAAKVGVSADKREYCHENHDADLESKIKADTYDAVYAVANEGLGKDERSVKFKAVKTDWIAGLSENEVEEYDSKLISVYYHDVEKEAIRNLVLAEGKRLDGRATTEIRPIWCEVDYLYSPHGSAVFTRGETQSLTTVTLGSATDVNRLDGVTHQGHESFYLHYNFPPFSTGEARMKFNVSRREIGHGNLAQRALKKMIPADNPYTVRIVSDILESNGSSSMATVCAGTMALMDAGIKIQKPVSGIAMGLISDEKDPNNYDVLSDI
;
A
#
# COMPACT_ATOMS: atom_id res chain seq x y z
N MET A 1 9.88 12.67 29.85
CA MET A 1 9.33 14.02 29.55
C MET A 1 9.76 14.39 28.14
N PRO A 2 8.89 14.36 27.15
CA PRO A 2 9.24 14.76 25.80
C PRO A 2 8.83 16.23 25.60
N PHE A 3 9.67 17.15 26.05
CA PHE A 3 9.56 18.56 25.73
C PHE A 3 10.88 18.99 25.13
N LEU A 4 11.07 18.71 23.89
CA LEU A 4 12.13 19.29 23.12
C LEU A 4 11.55 19.83 21.84
N ILE A 5 11.43 21.14 21.83
CA ILE A 5 11.87 21.97 20.72
C ILE A 5 11.74 23.45 21.06
N PHE A 6 11.27 23.83 22.27
CA PHE A 6 11.29 25.25 22.65
C PHE A 6 12.13 25.46 23.91
N LYS A 7 13.45 25.57 23.73
CA LYS A 7 14.32 26.16 24.73
C LYS A 7 14.15 27.68 24.70
N ASN A 8 13.08 28.21 25.28
CA ASN A 8 13.06 29.53 25.96
C ASN A 8 11.65 29.78 26.47
N LYS A 9 11.52 29.99 27.75
CA LYS A 9 10.28 30.26 28.47
C LYS A 9 9.78 31.72 28.35
N GLU A 10 10.20 32.45 27.35
CA GLU A 10 9.76 33.82 27.12
C GLU A 10 9.09 33.92 25.74
N ASP A 11 7.85 34.34 25.77
CA ASP A 11 6.86 34.57 24.72
C ASP A 11 6.00 33.33 24.31
N LYS A 12 4.84 33.25 24.95
CA LYS A 12 3.70 32.42 24.56
C LYS A 12 3.02 32.90 23.27
N MET A 13 3.69 33.60 22.38
CA MET A 13 3.14 33.89 21.05
C MET A 13 3.16 32.63 20.20
N ILE A 14 2.03 32.35 19.55
CA ILE A 14 1.92 31.29 18.54
C ILE A 14 2.81 31.68 17.37
N LYS A 15 3.91 30.94 17.19
CA LYS A 15 4.81 31.14 16.07
C LYS A 15 4.46 30.14 14.97
N GLU A 16 3.72 30.60 13.96
CA GLU A 16 3.43 29.84 12.77
C GLU A 16 4.57 30.00 11.77
N GLU A 17 5.13 28.88 11.28
CA GLU A 17 6.05 28.87 10.16
C GLU A 17 5.37 28.17 8.98
N LYS A 18 5.55 28.70 7.78
CA LYS A 18 4.90 28.17 6.57
C LYS A 18 5.81 28.15 5.36
N LYS A 19 5.49 27.26 4.43
CA LYS A 19 6.04 27.17 3.08
C LYS A 19 4.90 27.02 2.08
N ILE A 20 5.02 27.74 0.97
CA ILE A 20 4.09 27.65 -0.17
C ILE A 20 4.76 26.85 -1.28
N ILE A 21 4.00 25.97 -1.88
CA ILE A 21 4.35 25.13 -3.04
C ILE A 21 3.44 25.59 -4.18
N THR A 22 4.00 26.07 -5.28
CA THR A 22 3.24 26.47 -6.45
C THR A 22 3.21 25.32 -7.45
N LEU A 23 2.02 24.88 -7.85
CA LEU A 23 1.82 23.88 -8.89
C LEU A 23 2.07 24.48 -10.28
N PRO A 24 2.28 23.65 -11.33
CA PRO A 24 2.55 24.13 -12.67
C PRO A 24 1.49 25.08 -13.27
N ASP A 25 0.25 24.95 -12.82
CA ASP A 25 -0.89 25.78 -13.24
C ASP A 25 -1.10 27.04 -12.38
N GLY A 26 -0.21 27.29 -11.42
CA GLY A 26 -0.26 28.45 -10.53
C GLY A 26 -1.10 28.26 -9.26
N ARG A 27 -1.78 27.13 -9.07
CA ARG A 27 -2.44 26.81 -7.78
C ARG A 27 -1.39 26.60 -6.69
N GLU A 28 -1.75 26.92 -5.45
CA GLU A 28 -0.84 26.89 -4.33
C GLU A 28 -1.26 25.87 -3.27
N ILE A 29 -0.27 25.12 -2.75
CA ILE A 29 -0.39 24.29 -1.55
C ILE A 29 0.43 24.97 -0.46
N THR A 30 -0.17 25.25 0.67
CA THR A 30 0.52 25.79 1.85
C THR A 30 0.68 24.70 2.91
N ILE A 31 1.90 24.45 3.34
CA ILE A 31 2.21 23.63 4.52
C ILE A 31 2.68 24.54 5.65
N SER A 32 2.11 24.39 6.87
CA SER A 32 2.47 25.20 8.02
C SER A 32 2.48 24.39 9.32
N THR A 33 3.25 24.85 10.31
CA THR A 33 3.40 24.20 11.60
C THR A 33 3.52 25.21 12.75
N GLY A 34 3.53 24.72 13.99
CA GLY A 34 3.76 25.52 15.20
C GLY A 34 2.49 26.07 15.87
N LYS A 35 1.31 25.90 15.25
CA LYS A 35 0.05 26.44 15.72
C LYS A 35 -0.84 25.42 16.43
N LEU A 36 -1.07 24.28 15.81
CA LEU A 36 -1.95 23.22 16.28
C LEU A 36 -1.18 21.98 16.75
N ALA A 37 -1.84 21.17 17.58
CA ALA A 37 -1.40 19.84 18.00
C ALA A 37 0.03 19.76 18.55
N LYS A 38 0.43 20.71 19.40
CA LYS A 38 1.80 20.87 19.93
C LYS A 38 2.28 19.74 20.85
N GLN A 39 1.42 18.78 21.20
CA GLN A 39 1.80 17.59 21.99
C GLN A 39 2.19 16.40 21.11
N ALA A 40 1.91 16.43 19.82
CA ALA A 40 2.41 15.45 18.86
C ALA A 40 3.92 15.65 18.64
N HIS A 41 4.64 14.60 18.25
CA HIS A 41 6.07 14.72 17.90
C HIS A 41 6.27 15.57 16.66
N GLY A 42 5.34 15.49 15.70
CA GLY A 42 5.26 16.39 14.56
C GLY A 42 3.81 16.69 14.22
N SER A 43 3.54 17.92 13.78
CA SER A 43 2.21 18.35 13.32
C SER A 43 2.33 19.33 12.16
N VAL A 44 1.42 19.22 11.20
CA VAL A 44 1.35 20.11 10.04
C VAL A 44 -0.09 20.42 9.69
N GLU A 45 -0.36 21.67 9.36
CA GLU A 45 -1.56 22.10 8.66
C GLU A 45 -1.23 22.20 7.16
N LEU A 46 -2.05 21.59 6.32
CA LEU A 46 -1.96 21.70 4.88
C LEU A 46 -3.22 22.37 4.33
N ARG A 47 -3.04 23.32 3.41
CA ARG A 47 -4.14 24.02 2.73
C ARG A 47 -3.92 24.06 1.23
N MET A 48 -5.00 23.81 0.49
CA MET A 48 -5.10 24.04 -0.94
C MET A 48 -6.53 24.54 -1.24
N GLY A 49 -6.66 25.75 -1.76
CA GLY A 49 -7.96 26.41 -1.84
C GLY A 49 -8.61 26.51 -0.44
N ASN A 50 -9.87 26.09 -0.31
CA ASN A 50 -10.57 26.00 0.95
C ASN A 50 -10.39 24.64 1.66
N THR A 51 -9.68 23.69 1.05
CA THR A 51 -9.36 22.42 1.71
C THR A 51 -8.31 22.63 2.78
N HIS A 52 -8.59 22.12 3.98
CA HIS A 52 -7.68 22.14 5.13
C HIS A 52 -7.56 20.76 5.75
N MET A 53 -6.33 20.30 5.91
CA MET A 53 -6.01 19.06 6.62
C MET A 53 -5.05 19.35 7.77
N LEU A 54 -5.20 18.59 8.84
CA LEU A 54 -4.24 18.51 9.95
C LEU A 54 -3.66 17.10 9.97
N ALA A 55 -2.36 16.97 9.83
CA ALA A 55 -1.64 15.73 10.04
C ALA A 55 -0.78 15.78 11.30
N THR A 56 -0.75 14.69 12.04
CA THR A 56 0.06 14.54 13.26
C THR A 56 0.76 13.21 13.26
N VAL A 57 1.95 13.14 13.83
CA VAL A 57 2.68 11.91 14.08
C VAL A 57 3.11 11.81 15.54
N VAL A 58 2.95 10.61 16.09
CA VAL A 58 3.44 10.23 17.41
C VAL A 58 4.10 8.86 17.29
N SER A 59 5.24 8.68 17.97
CA SER A 59 5.89 7.38 18.07
C SER A 59 6.23 7.08 19.53
N SER A 60 6.16 5.82 19.94
CA SER A 60 6.73 5.40 21.22
C SER A 60 8.26 5.59 21.20
N PHE A 61 8.89 5.68 22.39
CA PHE A 61 10.34 5.82 22.49
C PHE A 61 11.07 4.48 22.36
N GLY A 62 10.41 3.38 22.64
CA GLY A 62 10.98 2.04 22.53
C GLY A 62 10.01 1.06 21.85
N ALA A 63 10.57 -0.03 21.36
CA ALA A 63 9.80 -1.16 20.84
C ALA A 63 9.15 -1.95 21.99
N ARG A 64 8.02 -2.60 21.73
CA ARG A 64 7.45 -3.58 22.64
C ARG A 64 8.26 -4.87 22.54
N GLU A 65 8.39 -5.56 23.65
CA GLU A 65 9.10 -6.85 23.70
C GLU A 65 8.48 -7.86 22.71
N GLY A 66 9.32 -8.50 21.91
CA GLY A 66 8.92 -9.52 20.93
C GLY A 66 8.33 -8.98 19.62
N VAL A 67 8.39 -7.66 19.36
CA VAL A 67 8.01 -7.07 18.08
C VAL A 67 9.25 -6.95 17.20
N ASP A 68 9.19 -7.56 16.01
CA ASP A 68 10.23 -7.62 15.00
C ASP A 68 9.84 -6.92 13.68
N PHE A 69 8.87 -6.02 13.73
CA PHE A 69 8.39 -5.25 12.59
C PHE A 69 7.99 -3.84 13.02
N LEU A 70 7.82 -2.92 12.06
CA LEU A 70 7.32 -1.57 12.31
C LEU A 70 5.79 -1.58 12.52
N PRO A 71 5.27 -1.34 13.75
CA PRO A 71 3.84 -1.17 14.01
C PRO A 71 3.37 0.22 13.58
N LEU A 72 3.27 0.44 12.25
CA LEU A 72 2.79 1.69 11.68
C LEU A 72 1.27 1.66 11.53
N THR A 73 0.61 2.67 12.09
CA THR A 73 -0.82 2.91 11.92
C THR A 73 -1.04 4.27 11.26
N VAL A 74 -1.62 4.26 10.07
CA VAL A 74 -2.12 5.47 9.38
C VAL A 74 -3.63 5.53 9.54
N ASP A 75 -4.16 6.65 10.02
CA ASP A 75 -5.60 6.94 10.11
C ASP A 75 -5.90 8.24 9.36
N TYR A 76 -6.75 8.14 8.34
CA TYR A 76 -7.25 9.27 7.55
C TYR A 76 -8.75 9.40 7.78
N ARG A 77 -9.21 10.62 8.13
CA ARG A 77 -10.60 10.86 8.45
C ARG A 77 -11.14 12.10 7.76
N GLU A 78 -12.28 11.92 7.13
CA GLU A 78 -13.09 13.01 6.58
C GLU A 78 -14.25 13.32 7.53
N LYS A 79 -14.19 14.46 8.20
CA LYS A 79 -15.26 14.88 9.09
C LYS A 79 -16.40 15.51 8.29
N PHE A 80 -17.64 15.10 8.53
CA PHE A 80 -18.82 15.72 7.90
C PHE A 80 -18.89 17.23 8.15
N ALA A 81 -18.38 17.69 9.29
CA ALA A 81 -18.25 19.10 9.61
C ALA A 81 -17.37 19.88 8.61
N ALA A 82 -16.43 19.20 7.92
CA ALA A 82 -15.60 19.82 6.89
C ALA A 82 -16.38 20.35 5.68
N ASP A 83 -17.56 19.76 5.45
CA ASP A 83 -18.50 20.11 4.39
C ASP A 83 -19.78 20.76 4.96
N GLY A 84 -19.77 21.16 6.24
CA GLY A 84 -20.92 21.78 6.91
C GLY A 84 -22.12 20.85 7.06
N ARG A 85 -21.93 19.52 7.04
CA ARG A 85 -23.00 18.51 7.09
C ARG A 85 -22.97 17.68 8.37
N PHE A 86 -24.08 17.00 8.62
CA PHE A 86 -24.17 16.00 9.68
C PHE A 86 -24.01 14.60 9.11
N PRO A 87 -23.39 13.66 9.85
CA PRO A 87 -23.39 12.23 9.49
C PRO A 87 -24.82 11.69 9.34
N GLY A 88 -25.06 10.90 8.29
CA GLY A 88 -26.38 10.35 7.97
C GLY A 88 -26.88 9.30 8.96
N GLY A 89 -25.99 8.63 9.69
CA GLY A 89 -26.32 7.57 10.63
C GLY A 89 -27.12 8.02 11.86
N PHE A 90 -27.72 7.07 12.57
CA PHE A 90 -28.59 7.32 13.75
C PHE A 90 -27.87 8.12 14.84
N LEU A 91 -26.61 7.80 15.15
CA LEU A 91 -25.85 8.48 16.21
C LEU A 91 -25.37 9.88 15.84
N LYS A 92 -25.56 10.31 14.59
CA LYS A 92 -25.06 11.62 14.08
C LYS A 92 -23.58 11.87 14.40
N ARG A 93 -22.76 10.81 14.35
CA ARG A 93 -21.33 10.81 14.62
C ARG A 93 -20.62 9.95 13.58
N GLU A 94 -19.40 10.36 13.21
CA GLU A 94 -18.49 9.54 12.41
C GLU A 94 -18.22 8.21 13.12
N GLY A 95 -18.43 7.13 12.38
CA GLY A 95 -18.25 5.76 12.87
C GLY A 95 -16.97 5.12 12.38
N ARG A 96 -17.11 3.91 11.79
CA ARG A 96 -15.99 3.24 11.12
C ARG A 96 -15.58 4.04 9.88
N PRO A 97 -14.31 3.97 9.49
CA PRO A 97 -13.86 4.55 8.22
C PRO A 97 -14.69 4.03 7.05
N THR A 98 -14.99 4.90 6.12
CA THR A 98 -15.54 4.53 4.81
C THR A 98 -14.47 3.78 3.99
N ASP A 99 -14.89 3.05 2.96
CA ASP A 99 -13.96 2.36 2.07
C ASP A 99 -13.00 3.36 1.41
N GLN A 100 -13.47 4.55 1.05
CA GLN A 100 -12.64 5.62 0.48
C GLN A 100 -11.57 6.09 1.47
N GLU A 101 -11.93 6.36 2.73
CA GLU A 101 -10.94 6.71 3.76
C GLU A 101 -9.89 5.60 3.95
N ILE A 102 -10.31 4.33 3.92
CA ILE A 102 -9.39 3.18 4.01
C ILE A 102 -8.46 3.11 2.81
N LEU A 103 -8.93 3.41 1.60
CA LEU A 103 -8.07 3.45 0.42
C LEU A 103 -6.99 4.52 0.54
N VAL A 104 -7.34 5.73 1.01
CA VAL A 104 -6.35 6.79 1.28
C VAL A 104 -5.34 6.36 2.35
N MET A 105 -5.80 5.76 3.47
CA MET A 105 -4.90 5.22 4.49
C MET A 105 -3.88 4.25 3.91
N ARG A 106 -4.31 3.38 2.98
CA ARG A 106 -3.46 2.38 2.34
C ARG A 106 -2.44 3.00 1.38
N LEU A 107 -2.82 4.04 0.63
CA LEU A 107 -1.89 4.79 -0.22
C LEU A 107 -0.79 5.41 0.62
N VAL A 108 -1.16 6.13 1.67
CA VAL A 108 -0.22 6.79 2.59
C VAL A 108 0.68 5.79 3.32
N ASP A 109 0.14 4.68 3.86
CA ASP A 109 0.94 3.63 4.52
C ASP A 109 1.97 3.03 3.55
N ARG A 110 1.55 2.71 2.33
CA ARG A 110 2.41 2.06 1.33
C ARG A 110 3.60 2.92 0.91
N ILE A 111 3.44 4.24 0.89
CA ILE A 111 4.51 5.17 0.53
C ILE A 111 5.43 5.44 1.72
N LEU A 112 4.87 5.55 2.94
CA LEU A 112 5.64 5.91 4.12
C LEU A 112 6.43 4.75 4.72
N ARG A 113 5.83 3.57 4.75
CA ARG A 113 6.41 2.39 5.42
C ARG A 113 7.82 2.03 4.96
N PRO A 114 8.16 2.01 3.66
CA PRO A 114 9.52 1.69 3.20
C PRO A 114 10.58 2.73 3.57
N MET A 115 10.15 3.91 4.03
CA MET A 115 11.05 5.01 4.37
C MET A 115 11.48 5.01 5.83
N PHE A 116 10.91 4.14 6.66
CA PHE A 116 11.42 3.91 8.00
C PHE A 116 12.58 2.92 7.95
N PRO A 117 13.59 3.05 8.83
CA PRO A 117 14.63 2.04 8.96
C PRO A 117 14.04 0.65 9.27
N SER A 118 14.62 -0.40 8.73
CA SER A 118 14.13 -1.78 8.89
C SER A 118 14.13 -2.24 10.35
N ASP A 119 15.07 -1.75 11.12
CA ASP A 119 15.29 -2.03 12.55
C ASP A 119 14.47 -1.11 13.49
N TYR A 120 13.62 -0.22 12.95
CA TYR A 120 12.79 0.67 13.76
C TYR A 120 11.45 0.01 14.10
N HIS A 121 11.35 -0.57 15.31
CA HIS A 121 10.16 -1.35 15.77
C HIS A 121 9.28 -0.61 16.78
N ALA A 122 9.50 0.69 17.01
CA ALA A 122 8.62 1.50 17.85
C ALA A 122 7.27 1.71 17.19
N GLU A 123 6.19 1.73 17.99
CA GLU A 123 4.84 2.01 17.50
C GLU A 123 4.76 3.43 16.95
N VAL A 124 4.31 3.58 15.70
CA VAL A 124 4.12 4.88 15.02
C VAL A 124 2.65 5.06 14.65
N GLN A 125 2.06 6.17 15.07
CA GLN A 125 0.71 6.56 14.71
C GLN A 125 0.74 7.88 13.93
N ILE A 126 0.15 7.85 12.74
CA ILE A 126 -0.06 9.02 11.89
C ILE A 126 -1.57 9.25 11.76
N MET A 127 -2.03 10.44 12.13
CA MET A 127 -3.43 10.81 12.02
C MET A 127 -3.57 12.01 11.09
N ILE A 128 -4.41 11.88 10.07
CA ILE A 128 -4.72 12.92 9.08
C ILE A 128 -6.22 13.19 9.15
N SER A 129 -6.59 14.44 9.39
CA SER A 129 -7.99 14.86 9.49
C SER A 129 -8.30 15.92 8.46
N LEU A 130 -9.30 15.69 7.61
CA LEU A 130 -9.90 16.69 6.75
C LEU A 130 -10.85 17.55 7.61
N ASN A 131 -10.53 18.83 7.77
CA ASN A 131 -11.25 19.76 8.64
C ASN A 131 -12.04 20.83 7.86
N SER A 132 -11.71 21.06 6.59
CA SER A 132 -12.46 21.88 5.64
C SER A 132 -12.30 21.30 4.25
N HIS A 133 -13.35 21.31 3.44
CA HIS A 133 -13.39 20.70 2.12
C HIS A 133 -13.71 21.75 1.05
N ASP A 134 -12.91 21.74 -0.01
CA ASP A 134 -13.17 22.47 -1.27
C ASP A 134 -13.55 21.43 -2.33
N PRO A 135 -14.75 21.50 -2.93
CA PRO A 135 -15.18 20.52 -3.95
C PRO A 135 -14.26 20.42 -5.18
N ASN A 136 -13.44 21.46 -5.42
CA ASN A 136 -12.49 21.48 -6.52
C ASN A 136 -11.13 20.87 -6.15
N VAL A 137 -10.91 20.44 -4.91
CA VAL A 137 -9.65 19.88 -4.43
C VAL A 137 -9.86 18.47 -3.94
N LYS A 138 -9.15 17.53 -4.50
CA LYS A 138 -9.12 16.13 -4.05
C LYS A 138 -8.16 15.99 -2.86
N PRO A 139 -8.64 15.79 -1.63
CA PRO A 139 -7.76 15.74 -0.46
C PRO A 139 -6.91 14.46 -0.40
N ASP A 140 -7.33 13.38 -1.04
CA ASP A 140 -6.57 12.13 -1.12
C ASP A 140 -5.18 12.31 -1.74
N ALA A 141 -5.04 13.20 -2.73
CA ALA A 141 -3.77 13.52 -3.38
C ALA A 141 -2.82 14.40 -2.53
N LEU A 142 -3.25 14.81 -1.34
CA LEU A 142 -2.50 15.70 -0.45
C LEU A 142 -2.13 15.02 0.89
N ALA A 143 -2.71 13.84 1.13
CA ALA A 143 -2.64 13.19 2.43
C ALA A 143 -1.20 12.74 2.79
N ALA A 144 -0.47 12.16 1.82
CA ALA A 144 0.90 11.73 2.07
C ALA A 144 1.88 12.91 2.21
N LEU A 145 1.67 14.02 1.48
CA LEU A 145 2.44 15.24 1.68
C LEU A 145 2.28 15.76 3.13
N ALA A 146 1.06 15.80 3.64
CA ALA A 146 0.79 16.23 5.01
C ALA A 146 1.43 15.29 6.03
N ALA A 147 1.28 13.98 5.85
CA ALA A 147 1.86 12.96 6.74
C ALA A 147 3.39 12.99 6.75
N SER A 148 4.01 12.99 5.58
CA SER A 148 5.47 13.06 5.44
C SER A 148 6.03 14.34 6.07
N THR A 149 5.39 15.50 5.82
CA THR A 149 5.81 16.77 6.44
C THR A 149 5.77 16.69 7.97
N ALA A 150 4.72 16.08 8.55
CA ALA A 150 4.65 15.90 9.99
C ALA A 150 5.80 15.04 10.54
N ILE A 151 6.18 13.96 9.82
CA ILE A 151 7.31 13.11 10.22
C ILE A 151 8.64 13.85 10.07
N VAL A 152 8.85 14.57 8.97
CA VAL A 152 10.06 15.37 8.70
C VAL A 152 10.28 16.40 9.81
N LEU A 153 9.19 17.01 10.30
CA LEU A 153 9.21 17.98 11.41
C LEU A 153 9.38 17.35 12.80
N SER A 154 9.44 16.04 12.92
CA SER A 154 9.65 15.30 14.17
C SER A 154 11.09 14.82 14.32
N ASP A 155 11.41 14.24 15.49
CA ASP A 155 12.66 13.54 15.76
C ASP A 155 12.62 12.05 15.38
N ILE A 156 11.54 11.56 14.78
CA ILE A 156 11.36 10.15 14.41
C ILE A 156 12.31 9.79 13.27
N PRO A 157 13.03 8.64 13.33
CA PRO A 157 13.87 8.14 12.24
C PRO A 157 13.06 7.93 10.95
N PHE A 158 13.50 8.56 9.87
CA PHE A 158 12.77 8.55 8.60
C PHE A 158 13.69 8.92 7.44
N ASN A 159 13.76 8.08 6.42
CA ASN A 159 14.61 8.26 5.23
C ASN A 159 13.92 9.09 4.12
N GLY A 160 12.86 9.83 4.47
CA GLY A 160 12.18 10.78 3.59
C GLY A 160 12.91 12.11 3.45
N PRO A 161 12.26 13.09 2.80
CA PRO A 161 10.82 13.18 2.59
C PRO A 161 10.28 12.36 1.42
N ILE A 162 8.97 12.10 1.48
CA ILE A 162 8.18 11.58 0.37
C ILE A 162 6.99 12.50 0.12
N SER A 163 6.37 12.36 -1.05
CA SER A 163 5.06 12.94 -1.31
C SER A 163 4.26 12.10 -2.31
N GLU A 164 3.03 12.50 -2.52
CA GLU A 164 2.17 11.97 -3.56
C GLU A 164 1.49 13.09 -4.34
N CYS A 165 1.10 12.79 -5.57
CA CYS A 165 0.23 13.63 -6.36
C CYS A 165 -0.63 12.78 -7.29
N ARG A 166 -1.78 13.32 -7.68
CA ARG A 166 -2.62 12.74 -8.71
C ARG A 166 -2.24 13.34 -10.07
N VAL A 167 -2.05 12.48 -11.04
CA VAL A 167 -1.79 12.87 -12.44
C VAL A 167 -2.98 12.44 -13.28
N ALA A 168 -3.62 13.37 -13.94
CA ALA A 168 -4.64 13.08 -14.93
C ALA A 168 -4.20 13.51 -16.31
N ARG A 169 -4.67 12.81 -17.36
CA ARG A 169 -4.55 13.29 -18.73
C ARG A 169 -5.96 13.55 -19.29
N ILE A 170 -6.14 14.76 -19.82
CA ILE A 170 -7.40 15.23 -20.38
C ILE A 170 -7.09 15.89 -21.72
N ASP A 171 -7.71 15.42 -22.79
CA ASP A 171 -7.48 15.91 -24.16
C ASP A 171 -5.98 15.95 -24.52
N GLY A 172 -5.23 14.94 -24.09
CA GLY A 172 -3.78 14.81 -24.31
C GLY A 172 -2.89 15.67 -23.42
N SER A 173 -3.46 16.48 -22.51
CA SER A 173 -2.70 17.36 -21.60
C SER A 173 -2.67 16.78 -20.19
N PHE A 174 -1.49 16.80 -19.54
CA PHE A 174 -1.34 16.32 -18.16
C PHE A 174 -1.61 17.45 -17.15
N ILE A 175 -2.37 17.10 -16.11
CA ILE A 175 -2.73 18.00 -15.01
C ILE A 175 -2.35 17.34 -13.69
N ILE A 176 -1.68 18.09 -12.82
CA ILE A 176 -1.34 17.66 -11.44
C ILE A 176 -2.46 18.07 -10.49
N ASN A 177 -2.93 17.13 -9.68
CA ASN A 177 -4.01 17.30 -8.73
C ASN A 177 -5.26 17.96 -9.35
N PRO A 178 -5.87 17.32 -10.36
CA PRO A 178 -7.05 17.83 -11.03
C PRO A 178 -8.25 17.90 -10.08
N SER A 179 -9.22 18.73 -10.42
CA SER A 179 -10.53 18.75 -9.76
C SER A 179 -11.37 17.51 -10.10
N SER A 180 -12.42 17.27 -9.33
CA SER A 180 -13.36 16.16 -9.58
C SER A 180 -14.05 16.28 -10.94
N ALA A 181 -14.34 17.50 -11.40
CA ALA A 181 -14.96 17.76 -12.70
C ALA A 181 -14.01 17.46 -13.86
N GLU A 182 -12.73 17.77 -13.71
CA GLU A 182 -11.70 17.45 -14.70
C GLU A 182 -11.47 15.95 -14.80
N LEU A 183 -11.40 15.24 -13.67
CA LEU A 183 -11.21 13.78 -13.64
C LEU A 183 -12.30 13.00 -14.37
N ALA A 184 -13.52 13.51 -14.43
CA ALA A 184 -14.61 12.85 -15.15
C ALA A 184 -14.34 12.66 -16.65
N ASN A 185 -13.43 13.47 -17.24
CA ASN A 185 -13.05 13.41 -18.65
C ASN A 185 -11.64 12.85 -18.87
N ALA A 186 -10.99 12.38 -17.83
CA ALA A 186 -9.61 11.87 -17.90
C ALA A 186 -9.55 10.47 -18.50
N ASP A 187 -8.60 10.23 -19.39
CA ASP A 187 -8.22 8.91 -19.89
C ASP A 187 -7.10 8.26 -19.08
N ILE A 188 -6.36 9.05 -18.29
CA ILE A 188 -5.43 8.62 -17.25
C ILE A 188 -5.86 9.28 -15.94
N ASP A 189 -6.07 8.48 -14.89
CA ASP A 189 -6.20 8.91 -13.49
C ASP A 189 -5.22 8.08 -12.66
N LEU A 190 -4.09 8.68 -12.29
CA LEU A 190 -2.97 7.99 -11.68
C LEU A 190 -2.51 8.69 -10.41
N MET A 191 -2.47 7.96 -9.30
CA MET A 191 -1.81 8.39 -8.09
C MET A 191 -0.35 7.94 -8.13
N VAL A 192 0.57 8.88 -8.00
CA VAL A 192 2.01 8.63 -7.95
C VAL A 192 2.52 9.03 -6.58
N GLY A 193 3.28 8.15 -5.95
CA GLY A 193 3.99 8.41 -4.69
C GLY A 193 5.48 8.17 -4.85
N ALA A 194 6.30 9.10 -4.39
CA ALA A 194 7.75 9.05 -4.61
C ALA A 194 8.53 9.80 -3.52
N SER A 195 9.83 9.47 -3.43
CA SER A 195 10.85 10.30 -2.82
C SER A 195 11.44 11.28 -3.85
N THR A 196 12.52 11.99 -3.50
CA THR A 196 13.29 12.78 -4.47
C THR A 196 13.91 11.93 -5.56
N ASP A 197 14.28 10.70 -5.26
CA ASP A 197 15.13 9.87 -6.13
C ASP A 197 14.38 8.71 -6.78
N SER A 198 13.30 8.21 -6.15
CA SER A 198 12.66 6.97 -6.53
C SER A 198 11.14 7.05 -6.46
N VAL A 199 10.46 6.46 -7.45
CA VAL A 199 9.02 6.20 -7.41
C VAL A 199 8.77 4.99 -6.52
N ALA A 200 7.95 5.17 -5.48
CA ALA A 200 7.65 4.13 -4.48
C ALA A 200 6.26 3.50 -4.68
N MET A 201 5.33 4.22 -5.30
CA MET A 201 3.95 3.75 -5.46
C MET A 201 3.32 4.35 -6.71
N VAL A 202 2.61 3.50 -7.43
CA VAL A 202 1.74 3.88 -8.55
C VAL A 202 0.42 3.13 -8.39
N GLU A 203 -0.68 3.84 -8.45
CA GLU A 203 -2.02 3.25 -8.42
C GLU A 203 -3.02 4.13 -9.18
N GLY A 204 -3.83 3.52 -10.03
CA GLY A 204 -4.80 4.32 -10.79
C GLY A 204 -5.63 3.49 -11.73
N GLU A 205 -6.33 4.18 -12.61
CA GLU A 205 -7.13 3.57 -13.67
C GLU A 205 -6.94 4.37 -14.97
N MET A 206 -7.00 3.67 -16.09
CA MET A 206 -6.75 4.24 -17.41
C MET A 206 -7.75 3.69 -18.43
N SER A 207 -7.89 4.41 -19.54
CA SER A 207 -8.73 4.02 -20.66
C SER A 207 -7.87 3.47 -21.80
N GLU A 208 -7.24 2.30 -21.56
CA GLU A 208 -6.44 1.55 -22.56
C GLU A 208 -5.29 2.37 -23.19
N VAL A 209 -4.59 3.16 -22.37
CA VAL A 209 -3.41 3.90 -22.78
C VAL A 209 -2.19 2.99 -22.94
N SER A 210 -1.20 3.43 -23.72
CA SER A 210 0.04 2.68 -23.90
C SER A 210 0.95 2.78 -22.67
N GLU A 211 1.88 1.82 -22.52
CA GLU A 211 2.91 1.84 -21.49
C GLU A 211 3.79 3.09 -21.56
N ALA A 212 4.08 3.59 -22.77
CA ALA A 212 4.87 4.81 -22.97
C ALA A 212 4.16 6.03 -22.38
N GLU A 213 2.85 6.17 -22.61
CA GLU A 213 2.03 7.27 -22.06
C GLU A 213 1.92 7.16 -20.52
N MET A 214 1.80 5.94 -20.00
CA MET A 214 1.81 5.71 -18.56
C MET A 214 3.15 6.09 -17.91
N ILE A 215 4.28 5.73 -18.54
CA ILE A 215 5.61 6.12 -18.07
C ILE A 215 5.78 7.64 -18.07
N GLU A 216 5.25 8.33 -19.08
CA GLU A 216 5.26 9.80 -19.15
C GLU A 216 4.46 10.42 -17.99
N ALA A 217 3.26 9.91 -17.71
CA ALA A 217 2.45 10.35 -16.58
C ALA A 217 3.20 10.19 -15.23
N ILE A 218 3.88 9.04 -15.03
CA ILE A 218 4.67 8.77 -13.83
C ILE A 218 5.82 9.76 -13.69
N LYS A 219 6.55 10.04 -14.78
CA LYS A 219 7.65 11.03 -14.79
C LYS A 219 7.18 12.42 -14.42
N ILE A 220 6.07 12.88 -15.01
CA ILE A 220 5.47 14.18 -14.70
C ILE A 220 5.06 14.26 -13.22
N GLY A 221 4.44 13.22 -12.69
CA GLY A 221 4.12 13.13 -11.27
C GLY A 221 5.35 13.18 -10.38
N HIS A 222 6.41 12.47 -10.74
CA HIS A 222 7.67 12.47 -9.98
C HIS A 222 8.33 13.85 -9.94
N GLU A 223 8.37 14.58 -11.04
CA GLU A 223 8.90 15.96 -11.06
C GLU A 223 8.09 16.91 -10.15
N ALA A 224 6.77 16.80 -10.12
CA ALA A 224 5.93 17.55 -9.19
C ALA A 224 6.20 17.19 -7.72
N ILE A 225 6.44 15.91 -7.43
CA ILE A 225 6.75 15.41 -6.10
C ILE A 225 8.10 15.92 -5.59
N LYS A 226 9.13 16.01 -6.44
CA LYS A 226 10.44 16.56 -6.06
C LYS A 226 10.31 17.99 -5.50
N VAL A 227 9.47 18.82 -6.09
CA VAL A 227 9.21 20.18 -5.59
C VAL A 227 8.54 20.15 -4.21
N GLN A 228 7.61 19.22 -4.00
CA GLN A 228 6.93 19.05 -2.73
C GLN A 228 7.88 18.52 -1.63
N CYS A 229 8.78 17.60 -1.98
CA CYS A 229 9.82 17.10 -1.07
C CYS A 229 10.80 18.22 -0.65
N ALA A 230 11.27 19.03 -1.59
CA ALA A 230 12.13 20.17 -1.30
C ALA A 230 11.45 21.17 -0.34
N ALA A 231 10.17 21.46 -0.55
CA ALA A 231 9.42 22.37 0.31
C ALA A 231 9.27 21.89 1.76
N GLN A 232 9.18 20.57 1.99
CA GLN A 232 9.16 19.97 3.32
C GLN A 232 10.48 20.22 4.07
N LEU A 233 11.61 20.00 3.39
CA LEU A 233 12.95 20.25 3.96
C LEU A 233 13.18 21.74 4.24
N GLU A 234 12.73 22.63 3.35
CA GLU A 234 12.80 24.07 3.57
C GLU A 234 11.96 24.53 4.77
N LEU A 235 10.78 23.93 4.98
CA LEU A 235 9.96 24.21 6.18
C LEU A 235 10.68 23.71 7.44
N ALA A 236 11.24 22.50 7.42
CA ALA A 236 12.01 21.97 8.54
C ALA A 236 13.21 22.85 8.92
N ALA A 237 13.94 23.35 7.93
CA ALA A 237 15.04 24.28 8.13
C ALA A 237 14.58 25.60 8.76
N LYS A 238 13.43 26.17 8.32
CA LYS A 238 12.85 27.38 8.94
C LYS A 238 12.48 27.20 10.40
N VAL A 239 11.95 26.04 10.75
CA VAL A 239 11.56 25.69 12.12
C VAL A 239 12.79 25.40 12.99
N GLY A 240 13.93 25.10 12.38
CA GLY A 240 15.16 24.71 13.08
C GLY A 240 15.09 23.29 13.63
N VAL A 241 14.36 22.39 12.93
CA VAL A 241 14.36 20.96 13.27
C VAL A 241 15.77 20.42 13.01
N SER A 242 16.33 19.70 14.02
CA SER A 242 17.62 19.03 13.85
C SER A 242 17.55 17.98 12.74
N ALA A 243 18.62 17.89 11.95
CA ALA A 243 18.81 16.78 11.03
C ALA A 243 19.00 15.47 11.81
N ASP A 244 19.53 15.56 13.04
CA ASP A 244 19.71 14.39 13.90
C ASP A 244 18.37 13.91 14.43
N LYS A 245 18.02 12.69 14.09
CA LYS A 245 16.84 12.00 14.61
C LYS A 245 17.17 11.34 15.94
N ARG A 246 16.13 10.89 16.68
CA ARG A 246 16.33 10.20 17.96
C ARG A 246 17.19 8.96 17.80
N GLU A 247 18.09 8.72 18.75
CA GLU A 247 18.80 7.46 18.85
C GLU A 247 17.85 6.36 19.35
N TYR A 248 18.02 5.16 18.82
CA TYR A 248 17.26 3.99 19.21
C TYR A 248 18.12 2.72 19.05
N CYS A 249 17.72 1.67 19.76
CA CYS A 249 18.27 0.34 19.62
C CYS A 249 17.12 -0.65 19.84
N HIS A 250 16.55 -1.17 18.75
CA HIS A 250 15.40 -2.08 18.81
C HIS A 250 15.76 -3.51 18.42
N GLU A 251 16.94 -3.72 17.89
CA GLU A 251 17.48 -5.02 17.53
C GLU A 251 18.84 -5.25 18.20
N ASN A 252 19.08 -6.47 18.56
CA ASN A 252 20.43 -6.92 18.93
C ASN A 252 21.10 -7.44 17.66
N HIS A 253 22.40 -7.16 17.52
CA HIS A 253 23.21 -7.64 16.40
C HIS A 253 24.39 -8.44 16.92
N ASP A 254 24.66 -9.57 16.28
CA ASP A 254 25.82 -10.41 16.48
C ASP A 254 26.44 -10.74 15.12
N ALA A 255 27.43 -9.95 14.72
CA ALA A 255 28.07 -10.06 13.41
C ALA A 255 28.88 -11.36 13.23
N ASP A 256 29.37 -11.94 14.32
CA ASP A 256 30.10 -13.21 14.26
C ASP A 256 29.14 -14.36 14.01
N LEU A 257 28.00 -14.36 14.69
CA LEU A 257 26.93 -15.34 14.51
C LEU A 257 26.33 -15.23 13.09
N GLU A 258 26.05 -14.00 12.60
CA GLU A 258 25.56 -13.75 11.25
C GLU A 258 26.48 -14.33 10.19
N SER A 259 27.79 -14.00 10.29
CA SER A 259 28.81 -14.49 9.36
C SER A 259 28.95 -16.02 9.40
N LYS A 260 28.86 -16.62 10.60
CA LYS A 260 28.93 -18.08 10.78
C LYS A 260 27.72 -18.77 10.14
N ILE A 261 26.49 -18.31 10.41
CA ILE A 261 25.27 -18.89 9.82
C ILE A 261 25.35 -18.83 8.31
N LYS A 262 25.75 -17.68 7.74
CA LYS A 262 25.87 -17.51 6.30
C LYS A 262 26.91 -18.45 5.72
N ALA A 263 28.10 -18.55 6.30
CA ALA A 263 29.17 -19.41 5.82
C ALA A 263 28.79 -20.89 5.85
N ASP A 264 28.09 -21.31 6.90
CA ASP A 264 27.79 -22.73 7.13
C ASP A 264 26.54 -23.19 6.35
N THR A 265 25.57 -22.29 6.04
CA THR A 265 24.26 -22.73 5.53
C THR A 265 23.95 -22.25 4.11
N TYR A 266 24.65 -21.24 3.57
CA TYR A 266 24.32 -20.63 2.27
C TYR A 266 24.25 -21.64 1.11
N ASP A 267 25.26 -22.51 0.99
CA ASP A 267 25.33 -23.47 -0.12
C ASP A 267 24.21 -24.51 -0.05
N ALA A 268 23.86 -24.96 1.15
CA ALA A 268 22.76 -25.90 1.37
C ALA A 268 21.38 -25.24 1.06
N VAL A 269 21.21 -24.00 1.48
CA VAL A 269 20.01 -23.20 1.19
C VAL A 269 19.87 -22.95 -0.32
N TYR A 270 20.97 -22.57 -0.99
CA TYR A 270 20.98 -22.37 -2.43
C TYR A 270 20.64 -23.67 -3.19
N ALA A 271 21.17 -24.80 -2.75
CA ALA A 271 20.85 -26.12 -3.33
C ALA A 271 19.35 -26.43 -3.25
N VAL A 272 18.75 -26.24 -2.06
CA VAL A 272 17.30 -26.43 -1.86
C VAL A 272 16.51 -25.47 -2.75
N ALA A 273 16.90 -24.20 -2.82
CA ALA A 273 16.24 -23.21 -3.67
C ALA A 273 16.24 -23.61 -5.17
N ASN A 274 17.32 -24.27 -5.62
CA ASN A 274 17.50 -24.68 -7.01
C ASN A 274 16.75 -25.99 -7.38
N GLU A 275 16.18 -26.73 -6.42
CA GLU A 275 15.46 -27.98 -6.71
C GLU A 275 14.13 -27.76 -7.46
N GLY A 276 13.53 -26.57 -7.40
CA GLY A 276 12.28 -26.27 -8.10
C GLY A 276 11.05 -26.92 -7.46
N LEU A 277 11.01 -26.98 -6.13
CA LEU A 277 9.97 -27.67 -5.37
C LEU A 277 8.72 -26.83 -5.13
N GLY A 278 7.59 -27.48 -4.90
CA GLY A 278 6.39 -26.87 -4.38
C GLY A 278 6.58 -26.24 -3.01
N LYS A 279 5.66 -25.34 -2.60
CA LYS A 279 5.78 -24.53 -1.38
C LYS A 279 6.01 -25.35 -0.11
N ASP A 280 5.21 -26.39 0.12
CA ASP A 280 5.26 -27.16 1.36
C ASP A 280 6.53 -27.99 1.47
N GLU A 281 6.89 -28.70 0.40
CA GLU A 281 8.10 -29.51 0.36
C GLU A 281 9.36 -28.67 0.52
N ARG A 282 9.43 -27.52 -0.15
CA ARG A 282 10.51 -26.53 -0.01
C ARG A 282 10.62 -25.99 1.41
N SER A 283 9.48 -25.64 2.05
CA SER A 283 9.46 -25.17 3.43
C SER A 283 10.01 -26.22 4.41
N VAL A 284 9.68 -27.50 4.20
CA VAL A 284 10.23 -28.60 5.02
C VAL A 284 11.74 -28.71 4.86
N LYS A 285 12.26 -28.60 3.61
CA LYS A 285 13.70 -28.70 3.36
C LYS A 285 14.50 -27.52 3.91
N PHE A 286 14.01 -26.28 3.76
CA PHE A 286 14.65 -25.11 4.38
C PHE A 286 14.68 -25.25 5.91
N LYS A 287 13.57 -25.68 6.52
CA LYS A 287 13.55 -25.98 7.95
C LYS A 287 14.55 -27.06 8.36
N ALA A 288 14.73 -28.09 7.54
CA ALA A 288 15.68 -29.19 7.82
C ALA A 288 17.11 -28.64 7.86
N VAL A 289 17.54 -27.84 6.87
CA VAL A 289 18.87 -27.22 6.85
C VAL A 289 19.13 -26.43 8.15
N LYS A 290 18.16 -25.61 8.59
CA LYS A 290 18.28 -24.85 9.84
C LYS A 290 18.38 -25.76 11.06
N THR A 291 17.53 -26.79 11.12
CA THR A 291 17.49 -27.72 12.26
C THR A 291 18.76 -28.53 12.36
N ASP A 292 19.28 -29.00 11.22
CA ASP A 292 20.53 -29.77 11.16
C ASP A 292 21.75 -28.91 11.57
N TRP A 293 21.76 -27.64 11.14
CA TRP A 293 22.81 -26.69 11.56
C TRP A 293 22.77 -26.47 13.08
N ILE A 294 21.59 -26.24 13.67
CA ILE A 294 21.42 -26.07 15.12
C ILE A 294 21.86 -27.34 15.86
N ALA A 295 21.51 -28.51 15.35
CA ALA A 295 21.91 -29.81 15.95
C ALA A 295 23.40 -30.07 15.88
N GLY A 296 24.12 -29.41 14.97
CA GLY A 296 25.59 -29.48 14.87
C GLY A 296 26.36 -28.54 15.80
N LEU A 297 25.66 -27.62 16.51
CA LEU A 297 26.29 -26.72 17.46
C LEU A 297 26.73 -27.45 18.72
N SER A 298 27.82 -27.02 19.35
CA SER A 298 28.25 -27.47 20.65
C SER A 298 27.33 -27.00 21.76
N GLU A 299 27.32 -27.67 22.92
CA GLU A 299 26.50 -27.24 24.08
C GLU A 299 26.77 -25.78 24.48
N ASN A 300 27.99 -25.31 24.42
CA ASN A 300 28.36 -23.92 24.73
C ASN A 300 27.78 -22.96 23.73
N GLU A 301 27.81 -23.26 22.42
CA GLU A 301 27.24 -22.40 21.36
C GLU A 301 25.72 -22.33 21.45
N VAL A 302 25.05 -23.41 21.85
CA VAL A 302 23.59 -23.42 22.05
C VAL A 302 23.19 -22.51 23.22
N GLU A 303 24.01 -22.45 24.29
CA GLU A 303 23.77 -21.58 25.45
C GLU A 303 24.10 -20.08 25.12
N GLU A 304 25.10 -19.85 24.28
CA GLU A 304 25.59 -18.50 23.93
C GLU A 304 24.70 -17.80 22.88
N TYR A 305 24.23 -18.52 21.86
CA TYR A 305 23.53 -17.92 20.73
C TYR A 305 22.03 -17.70 21.00
N ASP A 306 21.58 -16.46 20.72
CA ASP A 306 20.13 -16.16 20.77
C ASP A 306 19.39 -16.86 19.63
N SER A 307 18.45 -17.71 19.96
CA SER A 307 17.63 -18.46 19.02
C SER A 307 16.79 -17.56 18.08
N LYS A 308 16.48 -16.33 18.51
CA LYS A 308 15.78 -15.34 17.68
C LYS A 308 16.73 -14.82 16.61
N LEU A 309 17.98 -14.45 16.96
CA LEU A 309 18.99 -14.00 16.01
C LEU A 309 19.32 -15.09 15.00
N ILE A 310 19.45 -16.35 15.43
CA ILE A 310 19.61 -17.48 14.50
C ILE A 310 18.48 -17.50 13.46
N SER A 311 17.25 -17.24 13.88
CA SER A 311 16.09 -17.29 12.99
C SER A 311 16.08 -16.12 11.99
N VAL A 312 16.48 -14.93 12.43
CA VAL A 312 16.59 -13.72 11.59
C VAL A 312 17.69 -13.91 10.55
N TYR A 313 18.92 -14.21 10.98
CA TYR A 313 20.06 -14.36 10.09
C TYR A 313 19.89 -15.52 9.10
N TYR A 314 19.32 -16.64 9.54
CA TYR A 314 19.01 -17.74 8.63
C TYR A 314 17.99 -17.34 7.55
N HIS A 315 16.96 -16.55 7.91
CA HIS A 315 15.99 -16.02 6.95
C HIS A 315 16.66 -15.06 5.95
N ASP A 316 17.63 -14.26 6.39
CA ASP A 316 18.39 -13.38 5.49
C ASP A 316 19.26 -14.18 4.51
N VAL A 317 19.83 -15.30 4.95
CA VAL A 317 20.53 -16.26 4.07
C VAL A 317 19.57 -16.87 3.04
N GLU A 318 18.35 -17.29 3.44
CA GLU A 318 17.33 -17.78 2.52
C GLU A 318 17.00 -16.71 1.47
N LYS A 319 16.75 -15.48 1.90
CA LYS A 319 16.40 -14.36 1.02
C LYS A 319 17.53 -14.05 0.02
N GLU A 320 18.79 -14.03 0.48
CA GLU A 320 19.95 -13.78 -0.36
C GLU A 320 20.16 -14.91 -1.38
N ALA A 321 20.11 -16.16 -0.95
CA ALA A 321 20.29 -17.33 -1.82
C ALA A 321 19.22 -17.40 -2.92
N ILE A 322 17.96 -17.14 -2.55
CA ILE A 322 16.82 -17.09 -3.49
C ILE A 322 17.00 -15.97 -4.51
N ARG A 323 17.39 -14.78 -4.07
CA ARG A 323 17.62 -13.63 -4.95
C ARG A 323 18.75 -13.93 -5.94
N ASN A 324 19.86 -14.47 -5.44
CA ASN A 324 21.01 -14.82 -6.26
C ASN A 324 20.69 -15.92 -7.27
N LEU A 325 19.88 -16.92 -6.91
CA LEU A 325 19.43 -17.96 -7.84
C LEU A 325 18.66 -17.35 -9.03
N VAL A 326 17.70 -16.46 -8.74
CA VAL A 326 16.92 -15.84 -9.82
C VAL A 326 17.81 -15.00 -10.72
N LEU A 327 18.66 -14.13 -10.16
CA LEU A 327 19.53 -13.24 -10.93
C LEU A 327 20.63 -13.98 -11.72
N ALA A 328 21.14 -15.10 -11.20
CA ALA A 328 22.20 -15.85 -11.86
C ALA A 328 21.70 -16.85 -12.90
N GLU A 329 20.56 -17.50 -12.66
CA GLU A 329 20.07 -18.63 -13.46
C GLU A 329 18.72 -18.33 -14.16
N GLY A 330 18.05 -17.21 -13.86
CA GLY A 330 16.71 -16.90 -14.37
C GLY A 330 15.66 -17.93 -13.95
N LYS A 331 15.89 -18.67 -12.87
CA LYS A 331 15.06 -19.76 -12.38
C LYS A 331 14.37 -19.38 -11.07
N ARG A 332 13.09 -19.67 -10.98
CA ARG A 332 12.28 -19.39 -9.79
C ARG A 332 12.27 -20.59 -8.83
N LEU A 333 11.88 -20.35 -7.58
CA LEU A 333 11.82 -21.37 -6.52
C LEU A 333 10.95 -22.59 -6.85
N ASP A 334 9.93 -22.41 -7.65
CA ASP A 334 9.05 -23.47 -8.14
C ASP A 334 9.48 -24.06 -9.49
N GLY A 335 10.67 -23.73 -9.95
CA GLY A 335 11.28 -24.23 -11.17
C GLY A 335 10.85 -23.51 -12.45
N ARG A 336 9.89 -22.57 -12.38
CA ARG A 336 9.43 -21.79 -13.54
C ARG A 336 10.50 -20.83 -14.04
N ALA A 337 10.44 -20.51 -15.33
CA ALA A 337 11.14 -19.38 -15.92
C ALA A 337 10.52 -18.04 -15.44
N THR A 338 11.24 -16.94 -15.63
CA THR A 338 10.80 -15.60 -15.17
C THR A 338 9.48 -15.14 -15.76
N THR A 339 9.17 -15.54 -17.00
CA THR A 339 7.93 -15.16 -17.73
C THR A 339 6.82 -16.23 -17.70
N GLU A 340 7.08 -17.36 -17.07
CA GLU A 340 6.15 -18.49 -17.06
C GLU A 340 5.00 -18.27 -16.05
N ILE A 341 3.77 -18.55 -16.50
CA ILE A 341 2.55 -18.44 -15.70
C ILE A 341 2.18 -19.82 -15.16
N ARG A 342 1.74 -19.90 -13.91
CA ARG A 342 1.24 -21.15 -13.30
C ARG A 342 0.05 -21.72 -14.08
N PRO A 343 -0.17 -23.04 -14.03
CA PRO A 343 -1.31 -23.68 -14.68
C PRO A 343 -2.63 -23.04 -14.28
N ILE A 344 -3.48 -22.79 -15.26
CA ILE A 344 -4.81 -22.19 -15.09
C ILE A 344 -5.88 -23.25 -15.29
N TRP A 345 -6.83 -23.28 -14.35
CA TRP A 345 -8.08 -24.04 -14.49
C TRP A 345 -9.26 -23.13 -14.18
N CYS A 346 -10.33 -23.20 -14.94
CA CYS A 346 -11.52 -22.38 -14.77
C CYS A 346 -12.80 -23.16 -15.09
N GLU A 347 -13.89 -22.75 -14.42
CA GLU A 347 -15.24 -23.27 -14.67
C GLU A 347 -16.25 -22.12 -14.52
N VAL A 348 -17.24 -22.07 -15.38
CA VAL A 348 -18.38 -21.14 -15.34
C VAL A 348 -19.66 -21.92 -15.07
N ASP A 349 -20.77 -21.23 -14.76
CA ASP A 349 -22.07 -21.86 -14.38
C ASP A 349 -21.88 -22.86 -13.21
N TYR A 350 -21.00 -22.48 -12.26
CA TYR A 350 -20.60 -23.36 -11.17
C TYR A 350 -21.68 -23.46 -10.07
N LEU A 351 -22.44 -22.39 -9.84
CA LEU A 351 -23.49 -22.31 -8.82
C LEU A 351 -24.84 -22.01 -9.46
N TYR A 352 -25.87 -22.74 -9.04
CA TYR A 352 -27.21 -22.67 -9.64
C TYR A 352 -28.05 -21.45 -9.30
N SER A 353 -27.78 -20.78 -8.15
CA SER A 353 -28.65 -19.70 -7.67
C SER A 353 -28.20 -18.30 -8.06
N PRO A 354 -26.92 -17.96 -8.15
CA PRO A 354 -26.46 -16.68 -8.66
C PRO A 354 -26.82 -16.49 -10.13
N HIS A 355 -26.86 -15.25 -10.60
CA HIS A 355 -27.13 -14.94 -12.01
C HIS A 355 -25.93 -15.26 -12.91
N GLY A 356 -24.73 -15.33 -12.35
CA GLY A 356 -23.52 -15.84 -12.97
C GLY A 356 -22.51 -16.25 -11.90
N SER A 357 -21.69 -17.24 -12.19
CA SER A 357 -20.66 -17.75 -11.29
C SER A 357 -19.45 -18.29 -12.03
N ALA A 358 -18.28 -18.14 -11.45
CA ALA A 358 -17.05 -18.71 -11.99
C ALA A 358 -16.08 -19.13 -10.89
N VAL A 359 -15.38 -20.23 -11.13
CA VAL A 359 -14.16 -20.58 -10.40
C VAL A 359 -12.98 -20.29 -11.30
N PHE A 360 -11.99 -19.62 -10.76
CA PHE A 360 -10.70 -19.40 -11.41
C PHE A 360 -9.58 -19.87 -10.49
N THR A 361 -8.73 -20.72 -11.02
CA THR A 361 -7.55 -21.26 -10.31
C THR A 361 -6.30 -20.99 -11.12
N ARG A 362 -5.26 -20.46 -10.46
CA ARG A 362 -3.92 -20.29 -11.00
C ARG A 362 -2.90 -20.86 -10.03
N GLY A 363 -2.43 -22.08 -10.30
CA GLY A 363 -1.65 -22.85 -9.33
C GLY A 363 -2.40 -22.98 -8.00
N GLU A 364 -1.81 -22.49 -6.93
CA GLU A 364 -2.33 -22.51 -5.55
C GLU A 364 -3.08 -21.21 -5.18
N THR A 365 -3.71 -20.55 -6.16
CA THR A 365 -4.55 -19.38 -5.92
C THR A 365 -5.90 -19.57 -6.61
N GLN A 366 -6.97 -19.60 -5.82
CA GLN A 366 -8.32 -19.89 -6.30
C GLN A 366 -9.32 -18.87 -5.82
N SER A 367 -10.21 -18.44 -6.72
CA SER A 367 -11.33 -17.55 -6.47
C SER A 367 -12.63 -18.18 -6.95
N LEU A 368 -13.64 -18.23 -6.07
CA LEU A 368 -15.04 -18.46 -6.42
C LEU A 368 -15.74 -17.11 -6.45
N THR A 369 -16.23 -16.73 -7.62
CA THR A 369 -16.83 -15.41 -7.83
C THR A 369 -18.26 -15.55 -8.34
N THR A 370 -19.16 -14.76 -7.76
CA THR A 370 -20.58 -14.74 -8.11
C THR A 370 -21.02 -13.34 -8.55
N VAL A 371 -21.99 -13.29 -9.46
CA VAL A 371 -22.65 -12.08 -9.94
C VAL A 371 -24.12 -12.11 -9.57
N THR A 372 -24.58 -11.03 -8.98
CA THR A 372 -26.01 -10.78 -8.71
C THR A 372 -26.46 -9.55 -9.48
N LEU A 373 -27.54 -9.68 -10.22
CA LEU A 373 -28.18 -8.59 -10.97
C LEU A 373 -29.38 -8.10 -10.16
N GLY A 374 -29.41 -6.80 -9.89
CA GLY A 374 -30.46 -6.15 -9.12
C GLY A 374 -31.14 -5.04 -9.93
N SER A 375 -32.14 -4.42 -9.31
CA SER A 375 -32.86 -3.28 -9.84
C SER A 375 -32.17 -1.94 -9.50
N ALA A 376 -32.70 -0.84 -9.96
CA ALA A 376 -32.24 0.50 -9.60
C ALA A 376 -32.38 0.83 -8.10
N THR A 377 -33.12 0.04 -7.31
CA THR A 377 -33.21 0.21 -5.85
C THR A 377 -32.09 -0.47 -5.09
N ASP A 378 -31.32 -1.35 -5.74
CA ASP A 378 -30.25 -2.14 -5.13
C ASP A 378 -28.87 -1.46 -5.28
N VAL A 379 -28.85 -0.21 -5.75
CA VAL A 379 -27.63 0.57 -5.88
C VAL A 379 -26.92 0.79 -4.54
N ASN A 380 -25.62 0.71 -4.54
CA ASN A 380 -24.81 1.08 -3.38
C ASN A 380 -24.87 2.60 -3.19
N ARG A 381 -25.35 3.05 -2.03
CA ARG A 381 -25.42 4.47 -1.68
C ARG A 381 -24.14 4.93 -1.02
N LEU A 382 -23.52 5.93 -1.61
CA LEU A 382 -22.31 6.56 -1.09
C LEU A 382 -22.69 7.85 -0.35
N ASP A 383 -22.38 7.92 0.95
CA ASP A 383 -22.66 9.08 1.81
C ASP A 383 -21.36 9.46 2.55
N GLY A 384 -20.33 9.83 1.79
CA GLY A 384 -19.06 10.36 2.29
C GLY A 384 -19.04 11.89 2.28
N VAL A 385 -17.95 12.47 2.72
CA VAL A 385 -17.70 13.92 2.65
C VAL A 385 -17.33 14.30 1.21
N THR A 386 -16.29 13.67 0.70
CA THR A 386 -15.74 13.95 -0.64
C THR A 386 -16.34 13.07 -1.74
N HIS A 387 -17.07 12.03 -1.36
CA HIS A 387 -17.60 11.04 -2.30
C HIS A 387 -19.07 10.74 -1.96
N GLN A 388 -19.96 11.22 -2.81
CA GLN A 388 -21.41 11.10 -2.65
C GLN A 388 -22.02 10.60 -3.96
N GLY A 389 -23.11 9.85 -3.84
CA GLY A 389 -23.85 9.38 -4.98
C GLY A 389 -24.33 7.94 -4.87
N HIS A 390 -24.43 7.29 -6.01
CA HIS A 390 -24.89 5.91 -6.12
C HIS A 390 -23.97 5.15 -7.07
N GLU A 391 -23.65 3.93 -6.70
CA GLU A 391 -22.93 3.00 -7.59
C GLU A 391 -23.84 1.86 -8.01
N SER A 392 -24.03 1.70 -9.32
CA SER A 392 -24.74 0.57 -9.91
C SER A 392 -23.85 -0.66 -10.15
N PHE A 393 -22.55 -0.52 -9.97
CA PHE A 393 -21.58 -1.62 -10.04
C PHE A 393 -20.66 -1.57 -8.84
N TYR A 394 -20.62 -2.64 -8.06
CA TYR A 394 -19.75 -2.77 -6.89
C TYR A 394 -19.29 -4.20 -6.66
N LEU A 395 -18.10 -4.34 -6.08
CA LEU A 395 -17.42 -5.61 -5.87
C LEU A 395 -17.01 -5.78 -4.41
N HIS A 396 -17.40 -6.91 -3.82
CA HIS A 396 -16.96 -7.33 -2.50
C HIS A 396 -15.94 -8.47 -2.63
N TYR A 397 -14.79 -8.26 -2.04
CA TYR A 397 -13.71 -9.23 -1.99
C TYR A 397 -13.59 -9.77 -0.57
N ASN A 398 -13.62 -11.08 -0.42
CA ASN A 398 -13.51 -11.78 0.84
C ASN A 398 -12.24 -12.63 0.87
N PHE A 399 -11.47 -12.50 1.95
CA PHE A 399 -10.25 -13.26 2.18
C PHE A 399 -10.37 -14.02 3.51
N PRO A 400 -11.01 -15.18 3.53
CA PRO A 400 -11.19 -15.97 4.74
C PRO A 400 -9.84 -16.59 5.18
N PRO A 401 -9.64 -16.81 6.50
CA PRO A 401 -8.38 -17.33 7.04
C PRO A 401 -7.98 -18.70 6.47
N PHE A 402 -8.95 -19.55 6.15
CA PHE A 402 -8.67 -20.88 5.59
C PHE A 402 -7.96 -20.82 4.23
N SER A 403 -8.08 -19.70 3.49
CA SER A 403 -7.40 -19.53 2.21
C SER A 403 -5.86 -19.56 2.29
N THR A 404 -5.33 -19.38 3.48
CA THR A 404 -3.90 -19.51 3.82
C THR A 404 -3.63 -20.59 4.86
N GLY A 405 -4.62 -21.45 5.14
CA GLY A 405 -4.51 -22.53 6.14
C GLY A 405 -4.54 -22.06 7.60
N GLU A 406 -4.97 -20.82 7.86
CA GLU A 406 -5.01 -20.27 9.21
C GLU A 406 -6.32 -20.60 9.94
N ALA A 407 -6.22 -21.05 11.18
CA ALA A 407 -7.35 -21.27 12.09
C ALA A 407 -7.53 -20.06 13.02
N ARG A 408 -8.20 -19.01 12.55
CA ARG A 408 -8.49 -17.82 13.37
C ARG A 408 -9.91 -17.30 13.13
N MET A 409 -10.45 -16.60 14.13
CA MET A 409 -11.74 -15.92 13.98
C MET A 409 -11.58 -14.63 13.16
N LYS A 410 -12.55 -14.38 12.29
CA LYS A 410 -12.61 -13.16 11.49
C LYS A 410 -13.96 -12.46 11.73
N PHE A 411 -13.92 -11.28 12.32
CA PHE A 411 -15.12 -10.54 12.68
C PHE A 411 -15.49 -9.43 11.68
N ASN A 412 -14.51 -8.89 10.96
CA ASN A 412 -14.71 -7.72 10.12
C ASN A 412 -13.93 -7.84 8.81
N VAL A 413 -14.35 -7.05 7.82
CA VAL A 413 -13.59 -6.82 6.60
C VAL A 413 -12.31 -6.05 6.93
N SER A 414 -11.18 -6.52 6.46
CA SER A 414 -9.87 -5.89 6.69
C SER A 414 -9.61 -4.77 5.67
N ARG A 415 -8.68 -3.85 6.02
CA ARG A 415 -8.21 -2.82 5.07
C ARG A 415 -7.64 -3.43 3.78
N ARG A 416 -7.03 -4.61 3.87
CA ARG A 416 -6.51 -5.34 2.71
C ARG A 416 -7.63 -5.78 1.77
N GLU A 417 -8.71 -6.30 2.30
CA GLU A 417 -9.86 -6.74 1.49
C GLU A 417 -10.51 -5.59 0.73
N ILE A 418 -10.66 -4.43 1.37
CA ILE A 418 -11.17 -3.22 0.71
C ILE A 418 -10.25 -2.79 -0.43
N GLY A 419 -8.93 -2.77 -0.23
CA GLY A 419 -7.97 -2.43 -1.26
C GLY A 419 -7.96 -3.39 -2.45
N HIS A 420 -8.02 -4.71 -2.19
CA HIS A 420 -8.06 -5.75 -3.23
C HIS A 420 -9.38 -5.71 -3.99
N GLY A 421 -10.50 -5.51 -3.28
CA GLY A 421 -11.82 -5.35 -3.90
C GLY A 421 -11.88 -4.14 -4.83
N ASN A 422 -11.39 -2.99 -4.36
CA ASN A 422 -11.37 -1.77 -5.17
C ASN A 422 -10.51 -1.91 -6.44
N LEU A 423 -9.35 -2.59 -6.35
CA LEU A 423 -8.50 -2.84 -7.50
C LEU A 423 -9.22 -3.68 -8.57
N ALA A 424 -9.91 -4.75 -8.17
CA ALA A 424 -10.71 -5.56 -9.10
C ALA A 424 -11.94 -4.81 -9.62
N GLN A 425 -12.62 -4.03 -8.74
CA GLN A 425 -13.78 -3.21 -9.12
C GLN A 425 -13.42 -2.21 -10.21
N ARG A 426 -12.32 -1.48 -10.07
CA ARG A 426 -11.87 -0.49 -11.07
C ARG A 426 -11.57 -1.14 -12.42
N ALA A 427 -10.92 -2.30 -12.41
CA ALA A 427 -10.60 -3.04 -13.63
C ALA A 427 -11.84 -3.49 -14.40
N LEU A 428 -12.90 -3.91 -13.71
CA LEU A 428 -14.12 -4.46 -14.31
C LEU A 428 -15.18 -3.40 -14.61
N LYS A 429 -15.29 -2.35 -13.78
CA LYS A 429 -16.35 -1.33 -13.85
C LYS A 429 -16.41 -0.65 -15.23
N LYS A 430 -15.27 -0.32 -15.81
CA LYS A 430 -15.18 0.33 -17.14
C LYS A 430 -15.64 -0.55 -18.28
N MET A 431 -15.71 -1.87 -18.08
CA MET A 431 -16.14 -2.84 -19.10
C MET A 431 -17.64 -3.06 -19.11
N ILE A 432 -18.37 -2.55 -18.13
CA ILE A 432 -19.84 -2.63 -18.12
C ILE A 432 -20.40 -1.65 -19.14
N PRO A 433 -21.32 -2.11 -20.05
CA PRO A 433 -21.94 -1.22 -21.02
C PRO A 433 -22.72 -0.08 -20.35
N ALA A 434 -22.66 1.10 -20.95
CA ALA A 434 -23.38 2.28 -20.41
C ALA A 434 -24.90 2.12 -20.39
N ASP A 435 -25.46 1.28 -21.26
CA ASP A 435 -26.87 0.94 -21.37
C ASP A 435 -27.30 -0.28 -20.52
N ASN A 436 -26.40 -0.80 -19.68
CA ASN A 436 -26.74 -1.91 -18.78
C ASN A 436 -27.86 -1.49 -17.81
N PRO A 437 -29.03 -2.18 -17.81
CA PRO A 437 -30.17 -1.78 -17.01
C PRO A 437 -30.11 -2.23 -15.55
N TYR A 438 -29.14 -3.07 -15.20
CA TYR A 438 -29.03 -3.72 -13.89
C TYR A 438 -28.05 -3.03 -12.96
N THR A 439 -28.37 -3.07 -11.69
CA THR A 439 -27.34 -2.96 -10.64
C THR A 439 -26.59 -4.29 -10.59
N VAL A 440 -25.27 -4.24 -10.64
CA VAL A 440 -24.41 -5.42 -10.67
C VAL A 440 -23.59 -5.48 -9.39
N ARG A 441 -23.77 -6.56 -8.63
CA ARG A 441 -22.95 -6.87 -7.46
C ARG A 441 -22.10 -8.09 -7.74
N ILE A 442 -20.80 -7.97 -7.56
CA ILE A 442 -19.85 -9.09 -7.59
C ILE A 442 -19.44 -9.43 -6.15
N VAL A 443 -19.39 -10.72 -5.84
CA VAL A 443 -18.78 -11.23 -4.61
C VAL A 443 -17.72 -12.24 -4.99
N SER A 444 -16.48 -11.99 -4.56
CA SER A 444 -15.33 -12.86 -4.82
C SER A 444 -14.80 -13.43 -3.50
N ASP A 445 -14.95 -14.71 -3.31
CA ASP A 445 -14.43 -15.46 -2.17
C ASP A 445 -13.12 -16.15 -2.57
N ILE A 446 -12.04 -15.82 -1.87
CA ILE A 446 -10.73 -16.44 -2.10
C ILE A 446 -10.67 -17.74 -1.32
N LEU A 447 -10.55 -18.86 -2.05
CA LEU A 447 -10.54 -20.18 -1.45
C LEU A 447 -9.13 -20.67 -1.15
N GLU A 448 -8.15 -20.28 -2.00
CA GLU A 448 -6.72 -20.55 -1.81
C GLU A 448 -5.91 -19.31 -2.20
N SER A 449 -4.80 -19.06 -1.53
CA SER A 449 -3.95 -17.89 -1.82
C SER A 449 -2.46 -18.18 -1.65
N ASN A 450 -1.76 -18.21 -2.78
CA ASN A 450 -0.31 -18.20 -2.88
C ASN A 450 0.12 -17.21 -3.99
N GLY A 451 -0.01 -15.91 -3.70
CA GLY A 451 0.30 -14.81 -4.63
C GLY A 451 -0.89 -14.34 -5.47
N SER A 452 -1.07 -13.03 -5.50
CA SER A 452 -2.00 -12.28 -6.36
C SER A 452 -3.46 -12.78 -6.45
N SER A 453 -4.10 -12.94 -5.30
CA SER A 453 -5.52 -13.30 -5.22
C SER A 453 -6.46 -12.22 -5.79
N SER A 454 -6.05 -10.93 -5.78
CA SER A 454 -6.82 -9.86 -6.41
C SER A 454 -6.88 -10.00 -7.92
N MET A 455 -5.81 -10.45 -8.56
CA MET A 455 -5.80 -10.72 -10.00
C MET A 455 -6.62 -11.96 -10.36
N ALA A 456 -6.66 -12.97 -9.49
CA ALA A 456 -7.60 -14.08 -9.62
C ALA A 456 -9.06 -13.59 -9.59
N THR A 457 -9.38 -12.61 -8.71
CA THR A 457 -10.70 -11.97 -8.67
C THR A 457 -11.04 -11.24 -9.97
N VAL A 458 -10.08 -10.55 -10.59
CA VAL A 458 -10.30 -9.87 -11.89
C VAL A 458 -10.67 -10.91 -12.97
N CYS A 459 -9.92 -12.01 -13.05
CA CYS A 459 -10.17 -13.08 -14.03
C CYS A 459 -11.52 -13.77 -13.77
N ALA A 460 -11.79 -14.17 -12.53
CA ALA A 460 -13.05 -14.81 -12.15
C ALA A 460 -14.24 -13.88 -12.36
N GLY A 461 -14.09 -12.58 -12.01
CA GLY A 461 -15.12 -11.56 -12.19
C GLY A 461 -15.48 -11.33 -13.65
N THR A 462 -14.49 -11.31 -14.55
CA THR A 462 -14.72 -11.26 -16.00
C THR A 462 -15.58 -12.45 -16.46
N MET A 463 -15.21 -13.67 -16.08
CA MET A 463 -15.94 -14.88 -16.45
C MET A 463 -17.34 -14.91 -15.87
N ALA A 464 -17.51 -14.57 -14.60
CA ALA A 464 -18.81 -14.55 -13.94
C ALA A 464 -19.75 -13.47 -14.52
N LEU A 465 -19.23 -12.31 -14.96
CA LEU A 465 -20.00 -11.31 -15.69
C LEU A 465 -20.49 -11.83 -17.04
N MET A 466 -19.64 -12.51 -17.78
CA MET A 466 -20.01 -13.14 -19.07
C MET A 466 -21.02 -14.26 -18.86
N ASP A 467 -20.85 -15.07 -17.84
CA ASP A 467 -21.80 -16.13 -17.45
C ASP A 467 -23.18 -15.55 -17.06
N ALA A 468 -23.22 -14.41 -16.38
CA ALA A 468 -24.45 -13.67 -16.09
C ALA A 468 -25.12 -13.02 -17.32
N GLY A 469 -24.55 -13.19 -18.53
CA GLY A 469 -25.05 -12.61 -19.77
C GLY A 469 -24.81 -11.11 -19.94
N ILE A 470 -23.94 -10.49 -19.12
CA ILE A 470 -23.54 -9.10 -19.29
C ILE A 470 -22.59 -9.01 -20.49
N LYS A 471 -22.98 -8.21 -21.48
CA LYS A 471 -22.17 -7.96 -22.68
C LYS A 471 -21.04 -6.98 -22.36
N ILE A 472 -20.05 -7.40 -21.59
CA ILE A 472 -18.89 -6.56 -21.29
C ILE A 472 -18.20 -6.10 -22.57
N GLN A 473 -17.66 -4.88 -22.58
CA GLN A 473 -17.04 -4.28 -23.78
C GLN A 473 -15.84 -5.11 -24.24
N LYS A 474 -14.99 -5.54 -23.31
CA LYS A 474 -13.81 -6.39 -23.53
C LYS A 474 -13.57 -7.28 -22.31
N PRO A 475 -13.02 -8.49 -22.51
CA PRO A 475 -12.59 -9.30 -21.37
C PRO A 475 -11.37 -8.69 -20.71
N VAL A 476 -11.31 -8.76 -19.38
CA VAL A 476 -10.19 -8.29 -18.57
C VAL A 476 -9.53 -9.46 -17.88
N SER A 477 -8.22 -9.53 -17.94
CA SER A 477 -7.42 -10.44 -17.14
C SER A 477 -6.47 -9.66 -16.21
N GLY A 478 -5.97 -10.34 -15.20
CA GLY A 478 -5.06 -9.73 -14.22
C GLY A 478 -3.83 -10.59 -13.97
N ILE A 479 -2.68 -9.95 -13.89
CA ILE A 479 -1.40 -10.57 -13.54
C ILE A 479 -0.63 -9.70 -12.56
N ALA A 480 0.09 -10.34 -11.62
CA ALA A 480 1.06 -9.64 -10.77
C ALA A 480 2.45 -9.77 -11.35
N MET A 481 3.15 -8.66 -11.41
CA MET A 481 4.53 -8.56 -11.84
C MET A 481 5.42 -8.27 -10.64
N GLY A 482 6.61 -8.86 -10.63
CA GLY A 482 7.65 -8.63 -9.62
C GLY A 482 8.95 -8.17 -10.26
N LEU A 483 9.75 -7.51 -9.46
CA LEU A 483 11.11 -7.11 -9.81
C LEU A 483 12.05 -7.65 -8.74
N ILE A 484 13.08 -8.36 -9.17
CA ILE A 484 14.23 -8.71 -8.33
C ILE A 484 15.43 -7.97 -8.90
N SER A 485 16.13 -7.20 -8.08
CA SER A 485 17.32 -6.45 -8.47
C SER A 485 18.48 -6.78 -7.53
N ASP A 486 19.68 -6.68 -8.03
CA ASP A 486 20.90 -6.71 -7.22
C ASP A 486 20.97 -5.41 -6.37
N GLU A 487 21.32 -5.53 -5.11
CA GLU A 487 21.46 -4.38 -4.21
C GLU A 487 22.69 -3.50 -4.55
N LYS A 488 23.71 -4.09 -5.19
CA LYS A 488 24.96 -3.42 -5.54
C LYS A 488 24.96 -2.89 -6.99
N ASP A 489 24.19 -3.51 -7.87
CA ASP A 489 24.05 -3.09 -9.28
C ASP A 489 22.57 -3.01 -9.67
N PRO A 490 21.96 -1.83 -9.63
CA PRO A 490 20.55 -1.64 -10.02
C PRO A 490 20.23 -2.02 -11.48
N ASN A 491 21.26 -2.17 -12.34
CA ASN A 491 21.06 -2.60 -13.73
C ASN A 491 21.01 -4.13 -13.87
N ASN A 492 21.40 -4.86 -12.84
CA ASN A 492 21.26 -6.31 -12.76
C ASN A 492 19.91 -6.64 -12.11
N TYR A 493 18.89 -6.89 -12.93
CA TYR A 493 17.55 -7.18 -12.46
C TYR A 493 16.81 -8.15 -13.38
N ASP A 494 15.84 -8.88 -12.79
CA ASP A 494 14.88 -9.72 -13.50
C ASP A 494 13.45 -9.29 -13.20
N VAL A 495 12.60 -9.35 -14.23
CA VAL A 495 11.17 -9.11 -14.12
C VAL A 495 10.44 -10.45 -14.12
N LEU A 496 9.65 -10.68 -13.07
CA LEU A 496 8.90 -11.91 -12.87
C LEU A 496 7.43 -11.72 -13.21
N SER A 497 6.89 -12.59 -14.06
CA SER A 497 5.44 -12.68 -14.33
C SER A 497 4.79 -13.65 -13.35
N ASP A 498 3.56 -13.35 -12.90
CA ASP A 498 2.78 -14.22 -11.99
C ASP A 498 3.53 -14.55 -10.68
N ILE A 499 3.76 -13.51 -9.86
CA ILE A 499 4.36 -13.63 -8.52
C ILE A 499 3.31 -13.91 -7.45
#